data_ff0aa4473cca7e70ce65bd3c71eef426
#
_entry.id   ff0aa4473cca7e70ce65bd3c71eef426
#
_cell.length_a   1.000
_cell.length_b   1.000
_cell.length_c   1.000
_cell.angle_alpha   90.00
_cell.angle_beta   90.00
_cell.angle_gamma   90.00
#
_symmetry.space_group_name_H-M   'P 1'
#
loop_
_entity.id
_entity.type
_entity.pdbx_description
1 polymer ?
#
loop_
_entity_poly.entity_id
_entity_poly.type
_entity_poly.pdbx_seq_one_letter_code
_entity_poly.pdbx_strand_id
1 'polypeptide(L)'
;MLGVKADNPIIGPMIKEFFASSLSASFNESQQVDLIISGKVNTSKKSDSPNEWGIYQTFADATITVHSGSTGDEIYSVTVPKVQGADFNSNEGSAKEGIKKISKKLETITLPQILKHIQKL
;
A
#
# COMPACT_ATOMS: atom_id res chain seq x y z
N MET A 1 -13.51 9.05 -12.55
CA MET A 1 -12.98 7.71 -12.75
C MET A 1 -11.69 7.53 -11.97
N LEU A 2 -11.42 6.33 -11.51
CA LEU A 2 -10.25 6.04 -10.68
C LEU A 2 -9.22 5.22 -11.44
N GLY A 3 -7.95 5.59 -11.33
CA GLY A 3 -6.81 4.79 -11.75
C GLY A 3 -5.95 4.44 -10.56
N VAL A 4 -5.30 3.29 -10.62
CA VAL A 4 -4.41 2.83 -9.56
C VAL A 4 -3.02 2.55 -10.13
N LYS A 5 -2.00 3.13 -9.49
CA LYS A 5 -0.61 2.88 -9.79
C LYS A 5 0.10 2.44 -8.50
N ALA A 6 0.75 1.30 -8.54
CA ALA A 6 1.53 0.83 -7.41
C ALA A 6 2.64 -0.07 -7.93
N ASP A 7 3.86 0.15 -7.44
CA ASP A 7 5.03 -0.61 -7.86
C ASP A 7 5.07 -2.00 -7.24
N ASN A 8 4.44 -2.16 -6.07
CA ASN A 8 4.45 -3.44 -5.38
C ASN A 8 3.39 -4.38 -5.99
N PRO A 9 3.78 -5.62 -6.40
CA PRO A 9 2.86 -6.55 -7.05
C PRO A 9 1.77 -7.11 -6.14
N ILE A 10 1.90 -6.93 -4.83
CA ILE A 10 0.88 -7.37 -3.86
C ILE A 10 -0.10 -6.23 -3.57
N ILE A 11 0.42 -5.04 -3.35
CA ILE A 11 -0.36 -3.87 -2.93
C ILE A 11 -1.21 -3.30 -4.08
N GLY A 12 -0.68 -3.25 -5.29
CA GLY A 12 -1.38 -2.71 -6.45
C GLY A 12 -2.71 -3.40 -6.74
N PRO A 13 -2.72 -4.73 -6.94
CA PRO A 13 -3.96 -5.47 -7.15
C PRO A 13 -4.94 -5.36 -5.99
N MET A 14 -4.44 -5.34 -4.75
CA MET A 14 -5.28 -5.20 -3.57
C MET A 14 -6.01 -3.85 -3.55
N ILE A 15 -5.34 -2.76 -3.90
CA ILE A 15 -5.95 -1.44 -3.98
C ILE A 15 -7.03 -1.42 -5.07
N LYS A 16 -6.74 -1.96 -6.25
CA LYS A 16 -7.70 -2.06 -7.35
C LYS A 16 -8.95 -2.82 -6.92
N GLU A 17 -8.77 -3.98 -6.31
CA GLU A 17 -9.87 -4.82 -5.87
C GLU A 17 -10.73 -4.14 -4.82
N PHE A 18 -10.11 -3.47 -3.85
CA PHE A 18 -10.82 -2.74 -2.81
C PHE A 18 -11.75 -1.67 -3.41
N PHE A 19 -11.22 -0.82 -4.29
CA PHE A 19 -12.01 0.27 -4.85
C PHE A 19 -13.04 -0.22 -5.87
N ALA A 20 -12.72 -1.27 -6.64
CA ALA A 20 -13.68 -1.88 -7.54
C ALA A 20 -14.90 -2.42 -6.80
N SER A 21 -14.67 -3.09 -5.66
CA SER A 21 -15.76 -3.62 -4.82
C SER A 21 -16.54 -2.52 -4.14
N SER A 22 -15.86 -1.53 -3.56
CA SER A 22 -16.47 -0.53 -2.69
C SER A 22 -17.21 0.56 -3.45
N LEU A 23 -16.73 0.92 -4.64
CA LEU A 23 -17.31 1.99 -5.44
C LEU A 23 -18.09 1.46 -6.65
N SER A 24 -18.11 0.15 -6.85
CA SER A 24 -18.61 -0.48 -8.09
C SER A 24 -17.91 0.14 -9.30
N ALA A 25 -16.67 0.59 -9.11
CA ALA A 25 -15.92 1.28 -10.12
C ALA A 25 -15.26 0.30 -11.10
N SER A 26 -15.32 0.64 -12.36
CA SER A 26 -14.59 -0.06 -13.40
C SER A 26 -13.26 0.65 -13.62
N PHE A 27 -12.13 -0.04 -13.36
CA PHE A 27 -10.82 0.52 -13.64
C PHE A 27 -10.48 0.27 -15.11
N ASN A 28 -10.57 1.31 -15.90
CA ASN A 28 -10.28 1.25 -17.33
C ASN A 28 -9.12 2.19 -17.64
N GLU A 29 -7.97 1.62 -17.97
CA GLU A 29 -6.73 2.37 -18.25
C GLU A 29 -6.80 3.19 -19.54
N SER A 30 -7.70 2.86 -20.45
CA SER A 30 -7.85 3.58 -21.71
C SER A 30 -8.70 4.85 -21.60
N GLN A 31 -9.40 5.04 -20.48
CA GLN A 31 -10.22 6.21 -20.25
C GLN A 31 -9.50 7.28 -19.44
N GLN A 32 -9.93 8.52 -19.61
CA GLN A 32 -9.40 9.61 -18.80
C GLN A 32 -9.76 9.40 -17.34
N VAL A 33 -8.77 9.53 -16.45
CA VAL A 33 -8.92 9.27 -15.03
C VAL A 33 -8.96 10.60 -14.28
N ASP A 34 -9.99 10.79 -13.45
CA ASP A 34 -10.12 11.99 -12.61
C ASP A 34 -9.25 11.92 -11.37
N LEU A 35 -9.07 10.73 -10.83
CA LEU A 35 -8.22 10.50 -9.65
C LEU A 35 -7.26 9.35 -9.91
N ILE A 36 -6.02 9.52 -9.44
CA ILE A 36 -4.99 8.48 -9.49
C ILE A 36 -4.58 8.15 -8.06
N ILE A 37 -4.67 6.89 -7.69
CA ILE A 37 -4.23 6.41 -6.38
C ILE A 37 -2.91 5.69 -6.56
N SER A 38 -1.87 6.20 -5.90
CA SER A 38 -0.52 5.63 -5.98
C SER A 38 -0.13 5.04 -4.64
N GLY A 39 0.47 3.87 -4.67
CA GLY A 39 0.96 3.21 -3.47
C GLY A 39 2.45 2.91 -3.57
N LYS A 40 3.19 3.21 -2.50
CA LYS A 40 4.61 2.90 -2.40
C LYS A 40 4.88 2.19 -1.08
N VAL A 41 5.57 1.04 -1.16
CA VAL A 41 5.96 0.26 0.01
C VAL A 41 7.48 0.30 0.13
N ASN A 42 7.95 0.61 1.33
CA ASN A 42 9.38 0.60 1.63
C ASN A 42 9.66 -0.49 2.67
N THR A 43 10.77 -1.20 2.48
CA THR A 43 11.24 -2.19 3.45
C THR A 43 12.68 -1.88 3.82
N SER A 44 13.04 -2.18 5.06
CA SER A 44 14.37 -1.91 5.58
C SER A 44 14.73 -3.01 6.58
N LYS A 45 15.71 -3.84 6.24
CA LYS A 45 16.18 -4.89 7.17
C LYS A 45 16.86 -4.25 8.38
N LYS A 46 16.64 -4.84 9.54
CA LYS A 46 17.26 -4.36 10.78
C LYS A 46 18.74 -4.68 10.82
N SER A 47 19.14 -5.85 10.29
CA SER A 47 20.51 -6.34 10.28
C SER A 47 20.67 -7.41 9.20
N ASP A 48 21.90 -7.61 8.72
CA ASP A 48 22.21 -8.71 7.80
C ASP A 48 22.15 -10.07 8.49
N SER A 49 22.31 -10.07 9.81
CA SER A 49 22.33 -11.29 10.63
C SER A 49 21.08 -11.39 11.47
N PRO A 50 20.65 -12.61 11.83
CA PRO A 50 19.54 -12.77 12.76
C PRO A 50 19.92 -12.26 14.16
N ASN A 51 18.92 -12.01 14.99
CA ASN A 51 19.13 -11.62 16.38
C ASN A 51 19.59 -12.83 17.21
N GLU A 52 19.74 -12.64 18.53
CA GLU A 52 20.20 -13.71 19.44
C GLU A 52 19.30 -14.94 19.49
N TRP A 53 18.04 -14.81 19.07
CA TRP A 53 17.09 -15.91 18.99
C TRP A 53 16.97 -16.50 17.58
N GLY A 54 17.84 -16.12 16.66
CA GLY A 54 17.84 -16.62 15.30
C GLY A 54 16.76 -16.01 14.42
N ILE A 55 16.24 -14.84 14.78
CA ILE A 55 15.15 -14.18 14.06
C ILE A 55 15.68 -13.03 13.22
N TYR A 56 15.38 -13.07 11.93
CA TYR A 56 15.57 -11.95 11.00
C TYR A 56 14.39 -10.98 11.14
N GLN A 57 14.69 -9.69 11.10
CA GLN A 57 13.68 -8.64 11.29
C GLN A 57 13.79 -7.60 10.19
N THR A 58 12.64 -7.20 9.64
CA THR A 58 12.56 -6.17 8.60
C THR A 58 11.42 -5.21 8.94
N PHE A 59 11.70 -3.91 8.82
CA PHE A 59 10.66 -2.89 8.95
C PHE A 59 10.03 -2.64 7.60
N ALA A 60 8.73 -2.40 7.58
CA ALA A 60 7.98 -2.05 6.38
C ALA A 60 7.04 -0.89 6.67
N ASP A 61 6.92 0.02 5.72
CA ASP A 61 5.93 1.10 5.76
C ASP A 61 5.36 1.30 4.36
N ALA A 62 4.27 2.04 4.27
CA ALA A 62 3.65 2.33 2.99
C ALA A 62 3.10 3.75 2.98
N THR A 63 3.14 4.39 1.81
CA THR A 63 2.51 5.68 1.58
C THR A 63 1.54 5.54 0.42
N ILE A 64 0.31 5.99 0.65
CA ILE A 64 -0.73 6.01 -0.37
C ILE A 64 -1.06 7.48 -0.66
N THR A 65 -1.00 7.85 -1.92
CA THR A 65 -1.23 9.23 -2.35
C THR A 65 -2.33 9.26 -3.40
N VAL A 66 -3.25 10.22 -3.27
CA VAL A 66 -4.30 10.46 -4.24
C VAL A 66 -3.98 11.75 -4.99
N HIS A 67 -3.92 11.66 -6.31
CA HIS A 67 -3.64 12.80 -7.19
C HIS A 67 -4.82 13.08 -8.09
N SER A 68 -4.96 14.34 -8.51
CA SER A 68 -5.87 14.69 -9.59
C SER A 68 -5.36 14.10 -10.91
N GLY A 69 -6.22 13.40 -11.63
CA GLY A 69 -5.88 12.83 -12.94
C GLY A 69 -5.70 13.90 -14.02
N SER A 70 -6.32 15.06 -13.86
CA SER A 70 -6.26 16.13 -14.85
C SER A 70 -5.07 17.08 -14.64
N THR A 71 -4.71 17.37 -13.39
CA THR A 71 -3.65 18.34 -13.07
C THR A 71 -2.39 17.68 -12.51
N GLY A 72 -2.48 16.46 -11.97
CA GLY A 72 -1.39 15.79 -11.29
C GLY A 72 -1.17 16.27 -9.87
N ASP A 73 -1.98 17.20 -9.37
CA ASP A 73 -1.83 17.73 -8.01
C ASP A 73 -2.19 16.68 -6.96
N GLU A 74 -1.44 16.67 -5.87
CA GLU A 74 -1.73 15.83 -4.73
C GLU A 74 -2.97 16.35 -4.00
N ILE A 75 -3.95 15.50 -3.80
CA ILE A 75 -5.20 15.83 -3.08
C ILE A 75 -5.13 15.33 -1.64
N TYR A 76 -4.58 14.14 -1.44
CA TYR A 76 -4.56 13.50 -0.13
C TYR A 76 -3.41 12.50 -0.08
N SER A 77 -2.77 12.41 1.08
CA SER A 77 -1.70 11.43 1.30
C SER A 77 -1.81 10.87 2.70
N VAL A 78 -1.56 9.58 2.84
CA VAL A 78 -1.56 8.91 4.13
C VAL A 78 -0.43 7.90 4.18
N THR A 79 0.25 7.84 5.32
CA THR A 79 1.32 6.88 5.55
C THR A 79 0.86 5.82 6.54
N VAL A 80 1.04 4.56 6.17
CA VAL A 80 0.86 3.46 7.11
C VAL A 80 2.12 3.41 7.97
N PRO A 81 1.98 3.52 9.30
CA PRO A 81 3.14 3.51 10.18
C PRO A 81 3.98 2.26 10.04
N LYS A 82 5.26 2.40 10.31
CA LYS A 82 6.23 1.31 10.25
C LYS A 82 5.77 0.10 11.07
N VAL A 83 5.79 -1.07 10.44
CA VAL A 83 5.53 -2.35 11.09
C VAL A 83 6.78 -3.22 10.99
N GLN A 84 6.88 -4.22 11.85
CA GLN A 84 8.00 -5.14 11.85
C GLN A 84 7.55 -6.52 11.40
N GLY A 85 8.23 -7.07 10.39
CA GLY A 85 8.13 -8.46 10.00
C GLY A 85 9.26 -9.26 10.62
N ALA A 86 9.02 -10.54 10.85
CA ALA A 86 10.00 -11.45 11.44
C ALA A 86 9.98 -12.80 10.73
N ASP A 87 11.15 -13.44 10.63
CA ASP A 87 11.29 -14.74 10.01
C ASP A 87 12.54 -15.45 10.54
N PHE A 88 12.47 -16.76 10.69
CA PHE A 88 13.61 -17.54 11.17
C PHE A 88 14.61 -17.92 10.06
N ASN A 89 14.22 -17.77 8.81
CA ASN A 89 15.02 -18.28 7.69
C ASN A 89 15.84 -17.21 6.97
N SER A 90 15.29 -15.99 6.80
CA SER A 90 15.95 -14.97 5.99
C SER A 90 15.37 -13.57 6.20
N ASN A 91 16.15 -12.57 5.78
CA ASN A 91 15.64 -11.19 5.69
C ASN A 91 14.55 -11.06 4.65
N GLU A 92 14.62 -11.81 3.56
CA GLU A 92 13.59 -11.82 2.53
C GLU A 92 12.24 -12.29 3.10
N GLY A 93 12.26 -13.37 3.89
CA GLY A 93 11.07 -13.87 4.57
C GLY A 93 10.49 -12.86 5.56
N SER A 94 11.34 -12.16 6.32
CA SER A 94 10.90 -11.14 7.24
C SER A 94 10.29 -9.93 6.52
N ALA A 95 10.83 -9.58 5.35
CA ALA A 95 10.27 -8.51 4.52
C ALA A 95 8.87 -8.88 4.01
N LYS A 96 8.69 -10.12 3.54
CA LYS A 96 7.37 -10.61 3.11
C LYS A 96 6.35 -10.56 4.23
N GLU A 97 6.74 -10.92 5.44
CA GLU A 97 5.88 -10.85 6.61
C GLU A 97 5.49 -9.41 6.94
N GLY A 98 6.44 -8.47 6.84
CA GLY A 98 6.18 -7.05 7.00
C GLY A 98 5.18 -6.52 5.97
N ILE A 99 5.33 -6.91 4.71
CA ILE A 99 4.41 -6.53 3.63
C ILE A 99 3.01 -7.09 3.88
N LYS A 100 2.90 -8.31 4.37
CA LYS A 100 1.61 -8.90 4.76
C LYS A 100 0.91 -8.05 5.82
N LYS A 101 1.63 -7.60 6.83
CA LYS A 101 1.09 -6.75 7.89
C LYS A 101 0.63 -5.40 7.34
N ILE A 102 1.41 -4.82 6.42
CA ILE A 102 1.05 -3.58 5.73
C ILE A 102 -0.23 -3.78 4.92
N SER A 103 -0.34 -4.87 4.16
CA SER A 103 -1.53 -5.19 3.35
C SER A 103 -2.77 -5.26 4.21
N LYS A 104 -2.69 -5.89 5.37
CA LYS A 104 -3.81 -6.01 6.30
C LYS A 104 -4.24 -4.64 6.83
N LYS A 105 -3.30 -3.79 7.20
CA LYS A 105 -3.60 -2.44 7.66
C LYS A 105 -4.21 -1.57 6.56
N LEU A 106 -3.72 -1.69 5.34
CA LEU A 106 -4.29 -0.99 4.19
C LEU A 106 -5.75 -1.38 4.00
N GLU A 107 -6.03 -2.68 3.97
CA GLU A 107 -7.36 -3.20 3.73
C GLU A 107 -8.36 -2.80 4.83
N THR A 108 -7.94 -2.86 6.10
CA THR A 108 -8.86 -2.68 7.23
C THR A 108 -8.97 -1.24 7.71
N ILE A 109 -7.97 -0.40 7.51
CA ILE A 109 -7.91 0.96 8.07
C ILE A 109 -7.71 2.02 7.00
N THR A 110 -6.63 1.91 6.24
CA THR A 110 -6.16 2.99 5.36
C THR A 110 -7.04 3.20 4.15
N LEU A 111 -7.35 2.14 3.40
CA LEU A 111 -8.19 2.25 2.21
C LEU A 111 -9.62 2.70 2.53
N PRO A 112 -10.26 2.23 3.63
CA PRO A 112 -11.55 2.79 4.04
C PRO A 112 -11.49 4.27 4.38
N GLN A 113 -10.41 4.78 4.96
CA GLN A 113 -10.25 6.20 5.24
C GLN A 113 -10.11 7.01 3.94
N ILE A 114 -9.35 6.51 2.98
CA ILE A 114 -9.20 7.14 1.67
C ILE A 114 -10.54 7.17 0.95
N LEU A 115 -11.28 6.07 0.99
CA LEU A 115 -12.62 5.99 0.38
C LEU A 115 -13.54 7.06 0.93
N LYS A 116 -13.58 7.25 2.26
CA LYS A 116 -14.38 8.30 2.89
C LYS A 116 -13.98 9.68 2.40
N HIS A 117 -12.68 9.93 2.27
CA HIS A 117 -12.18 11.21 1.78
C HIS A 117 -12.58 11.47 0.34
N ILE A 118 -12.47 10.47 -0.51
CA ILE A 118 -12.86 10.55 -1.93
C ILE A 118 -14.37 10.83 -2.05
N GLN A 119 -15.19 10.19 -1.24
CA GLN A 119 -16.65 10.37 -1.28
C GLN A 119 -17.11 11.77 -0.88
N LYS A 120 -16.26 12.55 -0.21
CA LYS A 120 -16.54 13.92 0.18
C LYS A 120 -16.08 14.96 -0.85
N LEU A 121 -15.38 14.54 -1.88
CA LEU A 121 -14.91 15.45 -2.94
C LEU A 121 -16.08 15.95 -3.86
#